data_08c7e3249d51285ec6de109f4ee8d9a5
#
_entry.id   08c7e3249d51285ec6de109f4ee8d9a5
#
_cell.length_a   1.000
_cell.length_b   1.000
_cell.length_c   1.000
_cell.angle_alpha   90.00
_cell.angle_beta   90.00
_cell.angle_gamma   90.00
#
_symmetry.space_group_name_H-M   'P 1'
#
loop_
_entity.id
_entity.type
_entity.pdbx_description
1 polymer ?
#
loop_
_entity_poly.entity_id
_entity_poly.type
_entity_poly.pdbx_seq_one_letter_code
_entity_poly.pdbx_strand_id
1 'polypeptide(L)'
;MNPNQKIITIGSISLGLVVFNILLHVVSIIITVLVLGKGGNNGVCNGTIVREYNETVRIEKVTQWHNTSVVEYLPYWNEGTYMNNTEAICDVKGFAPFSKDNGIRIGSRGHVFVIREPFVSCSPIECRTFFLTQGSLLNDKHSNGTVKDRSPFRTLMSVEVGQSPNVYQARFEAVAWSATACHDGKKWMTVGVTGPDSKAVAVIHYGGVPTDVINSWAGDILRTQESSCTCIQGDCYWVMTDGPANRQAQYRIYKAKQGRIVGQTDVNFNGGHIEECSCYPNDGKVECVCRDNWTGTNRPVLVISPDLSYRVGYLCAGLPSDTPRGEDAQFTGSCTSPMGNQGYGVKGFGFRQGTDVWMGRTISRTSRSGFEILRVKNGWTQTSKEQVRKQIVVDNLNWSGYSGSFTLPVELTGKDCLVPCFWVEMIRGKPEEKTIWTSSSSIVMCGVDYEVADWSWHDGAILPFDIDKM
;
A
#
# COMPACT_ATOMS: atom_id res chain seq x y z
N MET A 1 53.67 -29.97 0.82
CA MET A 1 53.37 -28.78 0.02
C MET A 1 53.89 -27.56 0.76
N ASN A 2 54.74 -26.77 0.12
CA ASN A 2 55.42 -25.63 0.70
C ASN A 2 54.39 -24.49 0.93
N PRO A 3 54.24 -23.93 2.13
CA PRO A 3 53.23 -22.88 2.42
C PRO A 3 53.38 -21.63 1.55
N ASN A 4 54.56 -21.37 1.01
CA ASN A 4 54.79 -20.23 0.12
C ASN A 4 54.13 -20.33 -1.27
N GLN A 5 53.80 -21.54 -1.73
CA GLN A 5 53.07 -21.71 -3.02
C GLN A 5 51.57 -21.40 -2.91
N LYS A 6 50.95 -21.58 -1.72
CA LYS A 6 49.54 -21.23 -1.52
C LYS A 6 49.26 -19.72 -1.52
N ILE A 7 50.22 -18.93 -1.02
CA ILE A 7 50.07 -17.46 -0.91
C ILE A 7 50.17 -16.81 -2.30
N ILE A 8 51.06 -17.33 -3.17
CA ILE A 8 51.21 -16.80 -4.54
C ILE A 8 49.99 -17.05 -5.39
N THR A 9 49.32 -18.21 -5.22
CA THR A 9 48.13 -18.57 -5.99
C THR A 9 46.91 -17.69 -5.60
N ILE A 10 46.74 -17.37 -4.31
CA ILE A 10 45.66 -16.49 -3.84
C ILE A 10 45.91 -15.04 -4.28
N GLY A 11 47.14 -14.56 -4.25
CA GLY A 11 47.49 -13.22 -4.73
C GLY A 11 47.23 -13.03 -6.25
N SER A 12 47.50 -14.07 -7.03
CA SER A 12 47.28 -14.02 -8.49
C SER A 12 45.80 -13.96 -8.86
N ILE A 13 44.92 -14.66 -8.13
CA ILE A 13 43.46 -14.63 -8.36
C ILE A 13 42.88 -13.26 -7.95
N SER A 14 43.32 -12.71 -6.82
CA SER A 14 42.90 -11.36 -6.40
C SER A 14 43.32 -10.26 -7.37
N LEU A 15 44.56 -10.36 -7.89
CA LEU A 15 45.05 -9.40 -8.85
C LEU A 15 44.27 -9.49 -10.19
N GLY A 16 43.97 -10.70 -10.63
CA GLY A 16 43.20 -10.93 -11.84
C GLY A 16 41.78 -10.33 -11.76
N LEU A 17 41.09 -10.49 -10.63
CA LEU A 17 39.78 -9.93 -10.38
C LEU A 17 39.78 -8.39 -10.33
N VAL A 18 40.80 -7.80 -9.72
CA VAL A 18 40.94 -6.34 -9.67
C VAL A 18 41.22 -5.78 -11.07
N VAL A 19 42.09 -6.39 -11.84
CA VAL A 19 42.37 -5.95 -13.21
C VAL A 19 41.17 -6.11 -14.12
N PHE A 20 40.39 -7.20 -13.95
CA PHE A 20 39.16 -7.41 -14.72
C PHE A 20 38.09 -6.36 -14.40
N ASN A 21 37.92 -6.01 -13.14
CA ASN A 21 36.99 -4.95 -12.74
C ASN A 21 37.42 -3.56 -13.27
N ILE A 22 38.71 -3.26 -13.22
CA ILE A 22 39.23 -1.99 -13.79
C ILE A 22 39.02 -1.96 -15.30
N LEU A 23 39.26 -3.06 -16.02
CA LEU A 23 39.00 -3.15 -17.45
C LEU A 23 37.52 -2.96 -17.78
N LEU A 24 36.60 -3.53 -17.02
CA LEU A 24 35.16 -3.34 -17.19
C LEU A 24 34.76 -1.87 -17.00
N HIS A 25 35.31 -1.20 -16.01
CA HIS A 25 35.02 0.21 -15.77
C HIS A 25 35.58 1.11 -16.89
N VAL A 26 36.79 0.82 -17.36
CA VAL A 26 37.40 1.55 -18.49
C VAL A 26 36.60 1.35 -19.76
N VAL A 27 36.16 0.13 -20.06
CA VAL A 27 35.30 -0.16 -21.23
C VAL A 27 33.97 0.56 -21.11
N SER A 28 33.35 0.59 -19.92
CA SER A 28 32.11 1.33 -19.68
C SER A 28 32.28 2.83 -19.90
N ILE A 29 33.38 3.41 -19.42
CA ILE A 29 33.71 4.84 -19.65
C ILE A 29 33.93 5.10 -21.13
N ILE A 30 34.66 4.24 -21.83
CA ILE A 30 34.91 4.41 -23.28
C ILE A 30 33.61 4.29 -24.07
N ILE A 31 32.72 3.35 -23.74
CA ILE A 31 31.42 3.23 -24.37
C ILE A 31 30.59 4.50 -24.12
N THR A 32 30.57 4.98 -22.88
CA THR A 32 29.84 6.20 -22.51
C THR A 32 30.40 7.42 -23.27
N VAL A 33 31.71 7.55 -23.38
CA VAL A 33 32.35 8.64 -24.14
C VAL A 33 32.10 8.50 -25.64
N LEU A 34 32.13 7.29 -26.20
CA LEU A 34 31.82 7.04 -27.60
C LEU A 34 30.37 7.29 -27.98
N VAL A 35 29.43 6.97 -27.04
CA VAL A 35 28.01 7.30 -27.23
C VAL A 35 27.75 8.80 -27.14
N LEU A 36 28.44 9.48 -26.22
CA LEU A 36 28.35 10.95 -26.10
C LEU A 36 29.12 11.70 -27.23
N GLY A 37 30.17 11.10 -27.75
CA GLY A 37 31.02 11.72 -28.81
C GLY A 37 30.49 11.56 -30.23
N LYS A 38 29.53 10.67 -30.49
CA LYS A 38 28.84 10.56 -31.79
C LYS A 38 27.62 11.45 -31.95
N GLY A 39 27.29 12.22 -30.95
CA GLY A 39 26.27 13.27 -31.00
C GLY A 39 26.83 14.59 -31.60
N GLY A 40 27.52 14.48 -32.69
CA GLY A 40 27.91 15.65 -33.48
C GLY A 40 26.71 16.18 -34.24
N ASN A 41 26.34 17.43 -33.91
CA ASN A 41 25.45 18.31 -34.62
C ASN A 41 23.99 17.84 -34.84
N ASN A 42 23.20 18.13 -33.93
CA ASN A 42 22.10 19.09 -33.91
C ASN A 42 21.47 18.97 -32.54
N GLY A 43 21.89 19.91 -31.76
CA GLY A 43 21.49 20.10 -30.41
C GLY A 43 19.99 20.11 -30.27
N VAL A 44 19.68 19.91 -29.23
CA VAL A 44 18.58 20.24 -28.40
C VAL A 44 18.20 19.02 -27.56
N CYS A 45 19.04 18.73 -26.57
CA CYS A 45 18.48 18.29 -25.32
C CYS A 45 17.79 19.51 -24.69
N ASN A 46 16.75 19.99 -25.33
CA ASN A 46 15.92 21.05 -24.77
C ASN A 46 15.09 20.43 -23.65
N GLY A 47 15.09 21.10 -22.51
CA GLY A 47 14.22 20.71 -21.39
C GLY A 47 12.74 20.52 -21.78
N THR A 48 12.33 21.13 -22.89
CA THR A 48 11.02 20.99 -23.51
C THR A 48 10.76 19.56 -24.01
N ILE A 49 11.71 18.90 -24.67
CA ILE A 49 11.53 17.54 -25.19
C ILE A 49 11.45 16.54 -24.05
N VAL A 50 12.28 16.70 -23.02
CA VAL A 50 12.20 15.84 -21.82
C VAL A 50 10.88 16.04 -21.08
N ARG A 51 10.37 17.26 -21.07
CA ARG A 51 9.08 17.57 -20.46
C ARG A 51 7.90 16.96 -21.25
N GLU A 52 7.90 17.13 -22.56
CA GLU A 52 6.89 16.52 -23.43
C GLU A 52 6.90 15.00 -23.33
N TYR A 53 8.06 14.39 -23.32
CA TYR A 53 8.21 12.95 -23.15
C TYR A 53 7.64 12.48 -21.81
N ASN A 54 7.95 13.18 -20.73
CA ASN A 54 7.43 12.83 -19.40
C ASN A 54 5.91 13.02 -19.29
N GLU A 55 5.36 14.03 -19.92
CA GLU A 55 3.93 14.25 -19.96
C GLU A 55 3.20 13.20 -20.81
N THR A 56 3.73 12.90 -21.98
CA THR A 56 3.19 11.84 -22.83
C THR A 56 3.24 10.48 -22.13
N VAL A 57 4.34 10.14 -21.47
CA VAL A 57 4.48 8.91 -20.70
C VAL A 57 3.47 8.87 -19.54
N ARG A 58 3.22 9.99 -18.87
CA ARG A 58 2.20 10.06 -17.82
C ARG A 58 0.80 9.77 -18.36
N ILE A 59 0.43 10.37 -19.46
CA ILE A 59 -0.87 10.16 -20.10
C ILE A 59 -1.03 8.71 -20.55
N GLU A 60 -0.03 8.17 -21.20
CA GLU A 60 -0.03 6.76 -21.63
C GLU A 60 -0.12 5.82 -20.45
N LYS A 61 0.62 6.06 -19.38
CA LYS A 61 0.53 5.25 -18.16
C LYS A 61 -0.85 5.30 -17.54
N VAL A 62 -1.43 6.48 -17.37
CA VAL A 62 -2.80 6.61 -16.87
C VAL A 62 -3.78 5.85 -17.76
N THR A 63 -3.62 5.91 -19.06
CA THR A 63 -4.45 5.16 -20.03
C THR A 63 -4.23 3.64 -19.95
N GLN A 64 -3.00 3.20 -19.72
CA GLN A 64 -2.65 1.79 -19.62
C GLN A 64 -3.10 1.13 -18.31
N TRP A 65 -3.15 1.90 -17.22
CA TRP A 65 -3.57 1.34 -15.92
C TRP A 65 -5.05 1.04 -15.87
N HIS A 66 -5.83 1.66 -16.73
CA HIS A 66 -7.26 1.54 -16.75
C HIS A 66 -7.72 0.74 -17.97
N ASN A 67 -8.82 0.05 -17.83
CA ASN A 67 -9.65 -0.25 -18.99
C ASN A 67 -10.03 1.08 -19.64
N THR A 68 -10.19 1.12 -20.95
CA THR A 68 -10.62 2.32 -21.67
C THR A 68 -11.87 2.95 -21.07
N SER A 69 -12.76 2.13 -20.48
CA SER A 69 -13.95 2.59 -19.76
C SER A 69 -13.64 3.33 -18.45
N VAL A 70 -12.48 3.12 -17.84
CA VAL A 70 -12.12 3.78 -16.58
C VAL A 70 -11.49 5.15 -16.81
N VAL A 71 -10.81 5.34 -17.91
CA VAL A 71 -10.30 6.66 -18.33
C VAL A 71 -11.42 7.68 -18.48
N GLU A 72 -12.62 7.24 -18.86
CA GLU A 72 -13.80 8.09 -18.93
C GLU A 72 -14.26 8.61 -17.56
N TYR A 73 -13.92 7.90 -16.49
CA TYR A 73 -14.27 8.26 -15.12
C TYR A 73 -13.28 9.18 -14.44
N LEU A 74 -12.02 9.15 -14.88
CA LEU A 74 -11.00 10.03 -14.35
C LEU A 74 -10.99 11.33 -15.16
N PRO A 75 -10.88 12.46 -14.50
CA PRO A 75 -10.80 13.72 -15.21
C PRO A 75 -9.54 13.77 -16.05
N TYR A 76 -9.71 14.40 -17.14
CA TYR A 76 -8.66 14.65 -18.10
C TYR A 76 -7.52 15.45 -17.47
N TRP A 77 -6.29 15.11 -17.81
CA TRP A 77 -5.12 15.91 -17.46
C TRP A 77 -5.29 17.34 -17.96
N ASN A 78 -5.19 18.30 -17.06
CA ASN A 78 -5.27 19.71 -17.40
C ASN A 78 -3.88 20.32 -17.24
N GLU A 79 -3.28 20.74 -18.34
CA GLU A 79 -1.98 21.39 -18.32
C GLU A 79 -2.05 22.70 -17.53
N GLY A 80 -1.27 22.81 -16.47
CA GLY A 80 -0.87 24.08 -15.90
C GLY A 80 -1.50 24.56 -14.62
N THR A 81 -2.37 23.79 -13.95
CA THR A 81 -2.87 24.17 -12.63
C THR A 81 -2.39 23.17 -11.58
N TYR A 82 -1.22 23.43 -11.04
CA TYR A 82 -0.74 22.69 -9.86
C TYR A 82 -1.33 23.37 -8.63
N MET A 83 -2.16 22.64 -7.92
CA MET A 83 -2.69 23.12 -6.67
C MET A 83 -1.76 22.71 -5.52
N ASN A 84 -1.81 23.46 -4.44
CA ASN A 84 -1.06 23.18 -3.23
C ASN A 84 -1.46 21.83 -2.65
N ASN A 85 -0.50 21.08 -2.11
CA ASN A 85 -0.69 19.79 -1.45
C ASN A 85 -1.60 19.84 -0.21
N THR A 86 -2.15 20.99 0.11
CA THR A 86 -3.08 21.21 1.22
C THR A 86 -4.54 20.98 0.85
N GLU A 87 -4.81 20.44 -0.33
CA GLU A 87 -6.16 20.33 -0.83
C GLU A 87 -6.97 19.25 -0.16
N ALA A 88 -8.26 19.50 -0.13
CA ALA A 88 -9.24 18.56 0.32
C ALA A 88 -9.44 17.43 -0.70
N ILE A 89 -9.86 16.27 -0.24
CA ILE A 89 -10.33 15.22 -1.13
C ILE A 89 -11.59 15.69 -1.87
N CYS A 90 -11.73 15.20 -3.10
CA CYS A 90 -12.90 15.48 -3.93
C CYS A 90 -14.18 14.99 -3.27
N ASP A 91 -15.28 15.72 -3.49
CA ASP A 91 -16.62 15.22 -3.18
C ASP A 91 -17.01 14.18 -4.23
N VAL A 92 -17.36 12.97 -3.78
CA VAL A 92 -17.67 11.85 -4.67
C VAL A 92 -19.07 11.29 -4.41
N LYS A 93 -19.68 10.76 -5.46
CA LYS A 93 -21.00 10.12 -5.41
C LYS A 93 -20.94 8.61 -5.51
N GLY A 94 -19.81 8.07 -5.86
CA GLY A 94 -19.56 6.64 -5.98
C GLY A 94 -18.11 6.35 -6.29
N PHE A 95 -17.80 5.06 -6.48
CA PHE A 95 -16.46 4.59 -6.82
C PHE A 95 -16.53 3.72 -8.07
N ALA A 96 -15.68 4.02 -9.03
CA ALA A 96 -15.56 3.28 -10.28
C ALA A 96 -14.33 2.39 -10.30
N PRO A 97 -14.34 1.29 -11.06
CA PRO A 97 -13.16 0.46 -11.26
C PRO A 97 -11.98 1.28 -11.79
N PHE A 98 -10.84 1.11 -11.16
CA PHE A 98 -9.59 1.73 -11.60
C PHE A 98 -8.62 0.70 -12.17
N SER A 99 -8.42 -0.42 -11.47
CA SER A 99 -7.46 -1.44 -11.88
C SER A 99 -7.72 -2.77 -11.17
N LYS A 100 -7.21 -3.86 -11.76
CA LYS A 100 -7.03 -5.16 -11.10
C LYS A 100 -5.78 -5.83 -11.63
N ASP A 101 -5.08 -6.60 -10.81
CA ASP A 101 -3.80 -7.21 -11.19
C ASP A 101 -3.92 -8.63 -11.76
N ASN A 102 -5.01 -9.34 -11.49
CA ASN A 102 -5.22 -10.74 -11.89
C ASN A 102 -4.10 -11.70 -11.43
N GLY A 103 -3.38 -11.38 -10.35
CA GLY A 103 -2.17 -12.09 -9.96
C GLY A 103 -2.36 -13.58 -9.73
N ILE A 104 -3.42 -13.98 -9.04
CA ILE A 104 -3.70 -15.41 -8.80
C ILE A 104 -4.03 -16.15 -10.11
N ARG A 105 -4.85 -15.56 -10.96
CA ARG A 105 -5.21 -16.16 -12.25
C ARG A 105 -4.00 -16.31 -13.17
N ILE A 106 -3.18 -15.27 -13.27
CA ILE A 106 -1.94 -15.28 -14.07
C ILE A 106 -0.92 -16.22 -13.44
N GLY A 107 -0.86 -16.29 -12.10
CA GLY A 107 0.03 -17.15 -11.35
C GLY A 107 -0.15 -18.66 -11.64
N SER A 108 -1.32 -19.08 -12.14
CA SER A 108 -1.53 -20.45 -12.60
C SER A 108 -0.58 -20.84 -13.76
N ARG A 109 -0.05 -19.85 -14.47
CA ARG A 109 0.92 -20.02 -15.56
C ARG A 109 2.38 -19.83 -15.10
N GLY A 110 2.61 -19.56 -13.81
CA GLY A 110 3.94 -19.35 -13.24
C GLY A 110 4.38 -17.88 -13.24
N HIS A 111 5.59 -17.64 -12.74
CA HIS A 111 6.28 -16.35 -12.70
C HIS A 111 5.68 -15.25 -11.81
N VAL A 112 4.63 -15.55 -11.05
CA VAL A 112 4.01 -14.61 -10.09
C VAL A 112 4.38 -15.03 -8.67
N PHE A 113 4.78 -14.06 -7.86
CA PHE A 113 5.10 -14.29 -6.46
C PHE A 113 3.88 -14.68 -5.64
N VAL A 114 4.11 -15.53 -4.65
CA VAL A 114 3.19 -15.66 -3.50
C VAL A 114 3.28 -14.38 -2.71
N ILE A 115 2.19 -13.66 -2.56
CA ILE A 115 2.14 -12.37 -1.88
C ILE A 115 0.98 -12.28 -0.92
N ARG A 116 1.08 -11.36 0.03
CA ARG A 116 -0.05 -10.77 0.74
C ARG A 116 0.19 -9.28 0.98
N GLU A 117 -0.78 -8.64 1.57
CA GLU A 117 -0.77 -7.23 1.93
C GLU A 117 -0.40 -6.32 0.75
N PRO A 118 -1.06 -6.46 -0.43
CA PRO A 118 -0.89 -5.50 -1.50
C PRO A 118 -1.51 -4.16 -1.11
N PHE A 119 -0.86 -3.08 -1.48
CA PHE A 119 -1.42 -1.73 -1.35
C PHE A 119 -0.97 -0.85 -2.49
N VAL A 120 -1.67 0.25 -2.72
CA VAL A 120 -1.37 1.19 -3.80
C VAL A 120 -0.97 2.53 -3.22
N SER A 121 0.06 3.12 -3.80
CA SER A 121 0.48 4.48 -3.57
C SER A 121 0.89 5.14 -4.89
N CYS A 122 0.68 6.44 -5.00
CA CYS A 122 0.89 7.17 -6.25
C CYS A 122 1.95 8.26 -6.10
N SER A 123 2.75 8.41 -7.15
CA SER A 123 3.60 9.57 -7.39
C SER A 123 2.92 10.52 -8.37
N PRO A 124 3.47 11.71 -8.63
CA PRO A 124 2.92 12.60 -9.65
C PRO A 124 2.85 12.02 -11.06
N ILE A 125 3.56 10.94 -11.34
CA ILE A 125 3.64 10.33 -12.69
C ILE A 125 3.12 8.91 -12.78
N GLU A 126 2.97 8.19 -11.66
CA GLU A 126 2.52 6.78 -11.68
C GLU A 126 1.90 6.36 -10.35
N CYS A 127 1.01 5.39 -10.41
CA CYS A 127 0.61 4.61 -9.25
C CYS A 127 1.30 3.24 -9.28
N ARG A 128 1.71 2.77 -8.11
CA ARG A 128 2.35 1.46 -7.95
C ARG A 128 1.61 0.61 -6.94
N THR A 129 1.50 -0.66 -7.23
CA THR A 129 1.07 -1.66 -6.26
C THR A 129 2.31 -2.21 -5.55
N PHE A 130 2.36 -1.99 -4.25
CA PHE A 130 3.35 -2.55 -3.34
C PHE A 130 2.79 -3.82 -2.72
N PHE A 131 3.64 -4.81 -2.48
CA PHE A 131 3.21 -6.08 -1.89
C PHE A 131 4.35 -6.75 -1.14
N LEU A 132 3.98 -7.62 -0.21
CA LEU A 132 4.93 -8.40 0.59
C LEU A 132 4.99 -9.83 0.04
N THR A 133 6.14 -10.20 -0.51
CA THR A 133 6.37 -11.55 -1.04
C THR A 133 6.64 -12.54 0.09
N GLN A 134 6.48 -13.82 -0.20
CA GLN A 134 6.92 -14.91 0.69
C GLN A 134 8.26 -15.54 0.23
N GLY A 135 8.88 -14.97 -0.80
CA GLY A 135 10.11 -15.51 -1.38
C GLY A 135 9.92 -16.69 -2.32
N SER A 136 8.67 -16.99 -2.68
CA SER A 136 8.31 -18.12 -3.56
C SER A 136 7.36 -17.67 -4.65
N LEU A 137 7.27 -18.48 -5.71
CA LEU A 137 6.33 -18.26 -6.80
C LEU A 137 5.08 -19.13 -6.62
N LEU A 138 3.93 -18.61 -7.05
CA LEU A 138 2.75 -19.42 -7.25
C LEU A 138 3.06 -20.54 -8.23
N ASN A 139 2.37 -21.66 -8.09
CA ASN A 139 2.56 -22.81 -8.96
C ASN A 139 3.98 -23.43 -8.93
N ASP A 140 4.67 -23.24 -7.81
CA ASP A 140 5.98 -23.85 -7.53
C ASP A 140 5.87 -24.65 -6.23
N LYS A 141 6.55 -25.81 -6.17
CA LYS A 141 6.62 -26.63 -4.95
C LYS A 141 7.20 -25.88 -3.75
N HIS A 142 8.05 -24.88 -3.99
CA HIS A 142 8.62 -24.03 -2.94
C HIS A 142 7.60 -23.07 -2.33
N SER A 143 6.40 -22.95 -2.89
CA SER A 143 5.31 -22.21 -2.27
C SER A 143 4.66 -22.94 -1.12
N ASN A 144 4.99 -24.21 -0.89
CA ASN A 144 4.45 -24.99 0.22
C ASN A 144 4.82 -24.38 1.57
N GLY A 145 3.79 -24.14 2.40
CA GLY A 145 3.95 -23.54 3.71
C GLY A 145 4.12 -22.02 3.74
N THR A 146 3.95 -21.34 2.62
CA THR A 146 4.02 -19.86 2.54
C THR A 146 2.74 -19.21 3.07
N VAL A 147 2.42 -19.48 4.33
CA VAL A 147 1.21 -19.01 5.03
C VAL A 147 1.54 -18.12 6.24
N LYS A 148 2.80 -18.00 6.61
CA LYS A 148 3.23 -17.24 7.79
C LYS A 148 3.20 -15.74 7.52
N ASP A 149 2.71 -14.96 8.47
CA ASP A 149 2.70 -13.51 8.38
C ASP A 149 4.11 -12.91 8.45
N ARG A 150 4.97 -13.48 9.26
CA ARG A 150 6.35 -13.01 9.45
C ARG A 150 7.35 -14.11 9.16
N SER A 151 8.31 -13.77 8.31
CA SER A 151 9.37 -14.66 7.88
C SER A 151 10.58 -13.81 7.44
N PRO A 152 11.81 -14.27 7.61
CA PRO A 152 12.99 -13.55 7.12
C PRO A 152 13.08 -13.51 5.59
N PHE A 153 12.26 -14.29 4.90
CA PHE A 153 12.23 -14.34 3.43
C PHE A 153 11.26 -13.33 2.80
N ARG A 154 10.46 -12.65 3.61
CA ARG A 154 9.51 -11.69 3.07
C ARG A 154 10.21 -10.40 2.62
N THR A 155 9.77 -9.89 1.49
CA THR A 155 10.30 -8.67 0.89
C THR A 155 9.17 -7.78 0.41
N LEU A 156 9.36 -6.47 0.56
CA LEU A 156 8.52 -5.47 -0.09
C LEU A 156 9.01 -5.28 -1.52
N MET A 157 8.10 -5.48 -2.45
CA MET A 157 8.32 -5.25 -3.88
C MET A 157 7.19 -4.41 -4.45
N SER A 158 7.35 -3.88 -5.65
CA SER A 158 6.32 -3.11 -6.33
C SER A 158 6.29 -3.35 -7.82
N VAL A 159 5.11 -3.21 -8.40
CA VAL A 159 4.86 -3.17 -9.85
C VAL A 159 4.03 -1.95 -10.19
N GLU A 160 3.98 -1.58 -11.45
CA GLU A 160 2.98 -0.60 -11.89
C GLU A 160 1.57 -1.13 -11.59
N VAL A 161 0.66 -0.26 -11.18
CA VAL A 161 -0.72 -0.66 -10.88
C VAL A 161 -1.35 -1.35 -12.09
N GLY A 162 -2.09 -2.44 -11.86
CA GLY A 162 -2.67 -3.25 -12.93
C GLY A 162 -1.76 -4.37 -13.45
N GLN A 163 -0.49 -4.37 -13.07
CA GLN A 163 0.41 -5.49 -13.35
C GLN A 163 0.28 -6.55 -12.27
N SER A 164 0.43 -7.82 -12.67
CA SER A 164 0.57 -8.91 -11.71
C SER A 164 1.90 -8.81 -10.96
N PRO A 165 2.01 -9.38 -9.75
CA PRO A 165 3.26 -9.41 -8.99
C PRO A 165 4.30 -10.37 -9.60
N ASN A 166 4.71 -10.15 -10.85
CA ASN A 166 5.57 -11.04 -11.62
C ASN A 166 7.05 -10.72 -11.42
N VAL A 167 7.90 -11.73 -11.59
CA VAL A 167 9.34 -11.63 -11.34
C VAL A 167 10.07 -10.70 -12.32
N TYR A 168 9.50 -10.50 -13.50
CA TYR A 168 10.18 -9.74 -14.56
C TYR A 168 10.03 -8.22 -14.41
N GLN A 169 8.93 -7.79 -13.81
CA GLN A 169 8.59 -6.36 -13.70
C GLN A 169 8.64 -5.86 -12.26
N ALA A 170 8.67 -6.76 -11.28
CA ALA A 170 8.71 -6.38 -9.89
C ALA A 170 10.04 -5.71 -9.52
N ARG A 171 9.94 -4.56 -8.86
CA ARG A 171 11.06 -3.82 -8.31
C ARG A 171 11.20 -4.16 -6.83
N PHE A 172 12.41 -4.48 -6.39
CA PHE A 172 12.73 -4.65 -4.97
C PHE A 172 12.70 -3.30 -4.26
N GLU A 173 12.09 -3.25 -3.09
CA GLU A 173 12.00 -2.04 -2.26
C GLU A 173 12.71 -2.21 -0.91
N ALA A 174 12.45 -3.29 -0.19
CA ALA A 174 13.03 -3.54 1.13
C ALA A 174 12.84 -5.00 1.56
N VAL A 175 13.63 -5.46 2.53
CA VAL A 175 13.32 -6.68 3.28
C VAL A 175 12.27 -6.32 4.33
N ALA A 176 11.11 -6.95 4.29
CA ALA A 176 10.00 -6.58 5.17
C ALA A 176 8.92 -7.65 5.25
N TRP A 177 8.32 -7.79 6.44
CA TRP A 177 7.06 -8.49 6.65
C TRP A 177 5.92 -7.53 7.08
N SER A 178 6.23 -6.25 7.28
CA SER A 178 5.25 -5.16 7.45
C SER A 178 5.82 -3.90 6.81
N ALA A 179 5.01 -3.10 6.14
CA ALA A 179 5.52 -2.00 5.35
C ALA A 179 4.54 -0.85 5.13
N THR A 180 5.09 0.28 4.74
CA THR A 180 4.40 1.41 4.12
C THR A 180 5.28 2.04 3.05
N ALA A 181 4.70 2.73 2.12
CA ALA A 181 5.41 3.44 1.06
C ALA A 181 4.61 4.64 0.58
N CYS A 182 5.29 5.71 0.20
CA CYS A 182 4.69 6.89 -0.40
C CYS A 182 5.75 7.72 -1.15
N HIS A 183 5.28 8.65 -1.97
CA HIS A 183 6.12 9.55 -2.76
C HIS A 183 5.95 10.98 -2.28
N ASP A 184 7.02 11.69 -2.03
CA ASP A 184 7.01 13.06 -1.50
C ASP A 184 6.96 14.15 -2.59
N GLY A 185 6.76 13.75 -3.83
CA GLY A 185 6.85 14.64 -5.00
C GLY A 185 8.20 14.60 -5.68
N LYS A 186 9.23 14.05 -5.03
CA LYS A 186 10.60 13.93 -5.57
C LYS A 186 11.04 12.48 -5.70
N LYS A 187 10.90 11.69 -4.62
CA LYS A 187 11.35 10.30 -4.56
C LYS A 187 10.37 9.44 -3.75
N TRP A 188 10.44 8.14 -3.97
CA TRP A 188 9.75 7.15 -3.16
C TRP A 188 10.43 6.99 -1.81
N MET A 189 9.64 6.98 -0.75
CA MET A 189 10.03 6.57 0.58
C MET A 189 9.35 5.24 0.91
N THR A 190 10.09 4.29 1.44
CA THR A 190 9.55 3.04 1.97
C THR A 190 10.00 2.86 3.41
N VAL A 191 9.14 2.25 4.21
CA VAL A 191 9.45 1.81 5.58
C VAL A 191 9.15 0.33 5.65
N GLY A 192 10.17 -0.49 5.80
CA GLY A 192 10.04 -1.94 5.85
C GLY A 192 10.48 -2.49 7.21
N VAL A 193 9.62 -3.25 7.84
CA VAL A 193 9.87 -3.87 9.15
C VAL A 193 10.22 -5.35 8.96
N THR A 194 11.32 -5.77 9.55
CA THR A 194 11.78 -7.17 9.54
C THR A 194 12.48 -7.52 10.85
N GLY A 195 12.85 -8.77 10.99
CA GLY A 195 13.58 -9.28 12.16
C GLY A 195 12.72 -10.07 13.12
N PRO A 196 13.30 -10.52 14.23
CA PRO A 196 12.60 -11.29 15.27
C PRO A 196 11.52 -10.45 15.95
N ASP A 197 10.43 -11.07 16.39
CA ASP A 197 9.29 -10.40 17.02
C ASP A 197 9.68 -9.49 18.18
N SER A 198 10.66 -9.89 18.98
CA SER A 198 11.12 -9.11 20.15
C SER A 198 12.17 -8.03 19.82
N LYS A 199 12.73 -8.05 18.62
CA LYS A 199 13.82 -7.17 18.19
C LYS A 199 13.66 -6.71 16.74
N ALA A 200 12.45 -6.50 16.29
CA ALA A 200 12.16 -6.04 14.93
C ALA A 200 12.74 -4.64 14.69
N VAL A 201 13.10 -4.40 13.45
CA VAL A 201 13.70 -3.15 12.99
C VAL A 201 12.96 -2.66 11.75
N ALA A 202 12.61 -1.40 11.74
CA ALA A 202 12.10 -0.72 10.54
C ALA A 202 13.24 0.05 9.87
N VAL A 203 13.48 -0.21 8.60
CA VAL A 203 14.47 0.52 7.80
C VAL A 203 13.72 1.43 6.83
N ILE A 204 14.10 2.70 6.85
CA ILE A 204 13.56 3.71 5.92
C ILE A 204 14.50 3.79 4.72
N HIS A 205 13.94 3.65 3.53
CA HIS A 205 14.62 3.89 2.26
C HIS A 205 14.03 5.15 1.61
N TYR A 206 14.90 5.93 1.01
CA TYR A 206 14.52 7.10 0.22
C TYR A 206 15.27 7.09 -1.11
N GLY A 207 14.52 7.04 -2.20
CA GLY A 207 15.10 6.87 -3.53
C GLY A 207 15.88 5.56 -3.70
N GLY A 208 15.47 4.50 -2.99
CA GLY A 208 16.12 3.19 -3.04
C GLY A 208 17.36 3.03 -2.13
N VAL A 209 17.67 4.04 -1.31
CA VAL A 209 18.83 4.04 -0.42
C VAL A 209 18.37 4.07 1.03
N PRO A 210 18.92 3.22 1.93
CA PRO A 210 18.58 3.29 3.35
C PRO A 210 19.07 4.62 3.95
N THR A 211 18.18 5.29 4.68
CA THR A 211 18.44 6.63 5.22
C THR A 211 18.23 6.75 6.71
N ASP A 212 17.40 5.89 7.31
CA ASP A 212 17.14 5.92 8.75
C ASP A 212 16.62 4.57 9.25
N VAL A 213 16.58 4.40 10.56
CA VAL A 213 16.21 3.15 11.24
C VAL A 213 15.35 3.45 12.46
N ILE A 214 14.33 2.62 12.69
CA ILE A 214 13.52 2.61 13.90
C ILE A 214 13.67 1.23 14.54
N ASN A 215 14.16 1.17 15.79
CA ASN A 215 14.19 -0.06 16.57
C ASN A 215 12.85 -0.25 17.31
N SER A 216 12.44 -1.50 17.46
CA SER A 216 11.34 -1.86 18.36
C SER A 216 11.56 -1.25 19.75
N TRP A 217 10.52 -0.57 20.27
CA TRP A 217 10.60 0.10 21.57
C TRP A 217 9.83 -0.62 22.67
N ALA A 218 8.88 -1.48 22.31
CA ALA A 218 8.12 -2.30 23.27
C ALA A 218 8.49 -3.80 23.19
N GLY A 219 9.30 -4.19 22.21
CA GLY A 219 9.80 -5.57 22.09
C GLY A 219 8.75 -6.59 21.72
N ASP A 220 7.67 -6.20 21.03
CA ASP A 220 6.55 -7.09 20.72
C ASP A 220 5.93 -6.77 19.36
N ILE A 221 6.62 -7.18 18.31
CA ILE A 221 6.19 -7.10 16.92
C ILE A 221 5.93 -5.65 16.49
N LEU A 222 6.99 -4.87 16.34
CA LEU A 222 6.94 -3.57 15.67
C LEU A 222 6.31 -3.75 14.29
N ARG A 223 5.29 -2.95 13.96
CA ARG A 223 4.51 -3.09 12.74
C ARG A 223 3.96 -1.76 12.27
N THR A 224 3.59 -1.64 11.00
CA THR A 224 3.11 -0.41 10.40
C THR A 224 1.85 -0.64 9.57
N GLN A 225 1.54 0.24 8.65
CA GLN A 225 0.21 0.42 8.07
C GLN A 225 -0.24 -0.65 7.08
N GLU A 226 0.66 -1.28 6.34
CA GLU A 226 0.31 -2.14 5.19
C GLU A 226 -0.49 -1.38 4.11
N SER A 227 -0.32 -0.08 4.05
CA SER A 227 -0.94 0.84 3.10
C SER A 227 -0.07 2.07 2.91
N SER A 228 -0.48 3.00 2.05
CA SER A 228 0.29 4.20 1.74
C SER A 228 0.53 5.06 2.98
N CYS A 229 1.75 5.53 3.18
CA CYS A 229 2.00 6.70 4.01
C CYS A 229 1.51 7.97 3.31
N THR A 230 1.49 9.08 4.01
CA THR A 230 0.91 10.34 3.51
C THR A 230 1.94 11.43 3.55
N CYS A 231 2.21 12.05 2.41
CA CYS A 231 3.15 13.16 2.31
C CYS A 231 2.39 14.48 2.10
N ILE A 232 2.75 15.50 2.87
CA ILE A 232 2.21 16.86 2.79
C ILE A 232 3.38 17.83 2.74
N GLN A 233 3.48 18.60 1.67
CA GLN A 233 4.54 19.60 1.46
C GLN A 233 5.96 19.03 1.67
N GLY A 234 6.19 17.82 1.15
CA GLY A 234 7.48 17.16 1.20
C GLY A 234 7.80 16.40 2.48
N ASP A 235 6.98 16.51 3.51
CA ASP A 235 7.09 15.72 4.75
C ASP A 235 6.13 14.53 4.70
N CYS A 236 6.61 13.34 5.07
CA CYS A 236 5.86 12.11 5.04
C CYS A 236 5.54 11.62 6.46
N TYR A 237 4.31 11.16 6.65
CA TYR A 237 3.74 10.76 7.94
C TYR A 237 3.26 9.32 7.87
N TRP A 238 3.52 8.55 8.92
CA TRP A 238 2.96 7.20 9.08
C TRP A 238 2.79 6.85 10.55
N VAL A 239 2.05 5.80 10.81
CA VAL A 239 1.72 5.30 12.13
C VAL A 239 2.33 3.92 12.31
N MET A 240 2.94 3.69 13.47
CA MET A 240 3.47 2.39 13.88
C MET A 240 2.86 1.95 15.20
N THR A 241 2.81 0.64 15.37
CA THR A 241 2.35 -0.03 16.59
C THR A 241 3.45 -0.98 17.07
N ASP A 242 3.64 -1.02 18.37
CA ASP A 242 4.49 -2.00 19.05
C ASP A 242 3.82 -2.43 20.35
N GLY A 243 3.82 -3.70 20.62
CA GLY A 243 3.11 -4.25 21.76
C GLY A 243 2.07 -5.31 21.37
N PRO A 244 1.34 -5.84 22.34
CA PRO A 244 0.46 -6.98 22.11
C PRO A 244 -0.70 -6.65 21.18
N ALA A 245 -1.12 -7.66 20.40
CA ALA A 245 -2.23 -7.54 19.46
C ALA A 245 -3.61 -7.68 20.10
N ASN A 246 -3.70 -8.14 21.35
CA ASN A 246 -4.95 -8.48 22.04
C ASN A 246 -5.14 -7.77 23.39
N ARG A 247 -4.40 -6.70 23.62
CA ARG A 247 -4.52 -5.83 24.78
C ARG A 247 -3.87 -4.47 24.49
N GLN A 248 -3.76 -3.60 25.49
CA GLN A 248 -3.15 -2.31 25.31
C GLN A 248 -1.76 -2.43 24.71
N ALA A 249 -1.53 -1.73 23.59
CA ALA A 249 -0.24 -1.60 22.92
C ALA A 249 0.22 -0.14 22.94
N GLN A 250 1.31 0.15 22.27
CA GLN A 250 1.90 1.48 22.13
C GLN A 250 1.88 1.90 20.66
N TYR A 251 1.56 3.16 20.42
CA TYR A 251 1.37 3.71 19.09
C TYR A 251 2.20 4.95 18.92
N ARG A 252 2.82 5.12 17.76
CA ARG A 252 3.63 6.30 17.43
C ARG A 252 3.31 6.82 16.04
N ILE A 253 3.29 8.13 15.93
CA ILE A 253 3.28 8.86 14.68
C ILE A 253 4.71 9.28 14.37
N TYR A 254 5.17 9.01 13.16
CA TYR A 254 6.46 9.44 12.65
C TYR A 254 6.29 10.44 11.53
N LYS A 255 7.20 11.41 11.49
CA LYS A 255 7.35 12.38 10.41
C LYS A 255 8.77 12.31 9.89
N ALA A 256 8.89 12.16 8.57
CA ALA A 256 10.19 12.13 7.89
C ALA A 256 10.26 13.16 6.77
N LYS A 257 11.45 13.70 6.56
CA LYS A 257 11.80 14.54 5.42
C LYS A 257 12.93 13.89 4.65
N GLN A 258 12.70 13.62 3.37
CA GLN A 258 13.68 12.96 2.51
C GLN A 258 14.26 11.67 3.15
N GLY A 259 13.38 10.85 3.73
CA GLY A 259 13.74 9.57 4.33
C GLY A 259 14.42 9.64 5.70
N ARG A 260 14.50 10.80 6.33
CA ARG A 260 15.05 10.96 7.68
C ARG A 260 13.97 11.42 8.65
N ILE A 261 13.90 10.79 9.80
CA ILE A 261 12.94 11.14 10.84
C ILE A 261 13.28 12.54 11.38
N VAL A 262 12.31 13.45 11.29
CA VAL A 262 12.40 14.82 11.80
C VAL A 262 11.48 15.06 12.99
N GLY A 263 10.60 14.12 13.28
CA GLY A 263 9.72 14.20 14.45
C GLY A 263 8.97 12.90 14.69
N GLN A 264 8.57 12.70 15.93
CA GLN A 264 7.73 11.60 16.36
C GLN A 264 6.87 12.02 17.55
N THR A 265 5.73 11.34 17.71
CA THR A 265 4.81 11.59 18.84
C THR A 265 4.20 10.27 19.27
N ASP A 266 4.21 10.00 20.57
CA ASP A 266 3.46 8.90 21.15
C ASP A 266 1.98 9.23 21.15
N VAL A 267 1.16 8.26 20.75
CA VAL A 267 -0.30 8.39 20.77
C VAL A 267 -0.83 7.83 22.08
N ASN A 268 -1.42 8.68 22.89
CA ASN A 268 -2.11 8.25 24.10
C ASN A 268 -3.54 7.81 23.75
N PHE A 269 -3.78 6.50 23.77
CA PHE A 269 -5.08 5.91 23.46
C PHE A 269 -5.38 4.78 24.46
N ASN A 270 -5.59 5.15 25.70
CA ASN A 270 -5.88 4.22 26.79
C ASN A 270 -7.25 3.58 26.59
N GLY A 271 -7.30 2.24 26.69
CA GLY A 271 -8.52 1.47 26.46
C GLY A 271 -8.86 1.24 24.99
N GLY A 272 -8.08 1.81 24.05
CA GLY A 272 -8.22 1.62 22.63
C GLY A 272 -7.03 0.89 22.02
N HIS A 273 -7.21 0.42 20.79
CA HIS A 273 -6.19 -0.32 20.04
C HIS A 273 -6.09 0.20 18.62
N ILE A 274 -4.88 0.41 18.13
CA ILE A 274 -4.62 0.96 16.79
C ILE A 274 -3.62 0.07 16.08
N GLU A 275 -4.04 -0.47 14.94
CA GLU A 275 -3.18 -1.21 14.01
C GLU A 275 -3.55 -0.85 12.57
N GLU A 276 -2.60 -1.07 11.68
CA GLU A 276 -2.83 -1.09 10.24
C GLU A 276 -3.67 0.10 9.76
N CYS A 277 -3.28 1.31 10.14
CA CYS A 277 -3.97 2.53 9.73
C CYS A 277 -3.99 2.70 8.21
N SER A 278 -5.13 3.14 7.69
CA SER A 278 -5.30 3.58 6.32
C SER A 278 -5.46 5.08 6.33
N CYS A 279 -4.48 5.79 5.80
CA CYS A 279 -4.39 7.23 5.89
C CYS A 279 -4.46 7.89 4.52
N TYR A 280 -4.88 9.13 4.51
CA TYR A 280 -4.95 9.97 3.32
C TYR A 280 -4.80 11.44 3.71
N PRO A 281 -4.31 12.30 2.80
CA PRO A 281 -4.26 13.74 3.07
C PRO A 281 -5.64 14.36 2.85
N ASN A 282 -6.03 15.24 3.75
CA ASN A 282 -7.25 16.02 3.60
C ASN A 282 -7.10 17.36 4.33
N ASP A 283 -7.26 18.44 3.59
CA ASP A 283 -7.24 19.81 4.09
C ASP A 283 -5.99 20.11 4.95
N GLY A 284 -4.82 19.71 4.44
CA GLY A 284 -3.53 19.93 5.09
C GLY A 284 -3.25 19.05 6.31
N LYS A 285 -4.08 18.06 6.57
CA LYS A 285 -3.93 17.10 7.67
C LYS A 285 -3.89 15.68 7.14
N VAL A 286 -3.42 14.76 7.99
CA VAL A 286 -3.47 13.32 7.72
C VAL A 286 -4.64 12.73 8.48
N GLU A 287 -5.61 12.17 7.77
CA GLU A 287 -6.75 11.48 8.35
C GLU A 287 -6.57 9.98 8.20
N CYS A 288 -6.72 9.23 9.30
CA CYS A 288 -6.54 7.79 9.35
C CYS A 288 -7.76 7.09 9.92
N VAL A 289 -8.12 5.97 9.30
CA VAL A 289 -9.07 5.00 9.84
C VAL A 289 -8.32 3.69 10.00
N CYS A 290 -8.35 3.11 11.19
CA CYS A 290 -7.45 2.04 11.60
C CYS A 290 -8.21 0.76 12.01
N ARG A 291 -7.48 -0.23 12.50
CA ARG A 291 -7.99 -1.49 13.02
C ARG A 291 -7.81 -1.55 14.53
N ASP A 292 -8.89 -1.89 15.24
CA ASP A 292 -8.84 -2.34 16.62
C ASP A 292 -8.79 -3.87 16.63
N ASN A 293 -7.73 -4.43 17.17
CA ASN A 293 -7.56 -5.88 17.26
C ASN A 293 -7.78 -6.41 18.68
N TRP A 294 -8.34 -5.60 19.54
CA TRP A 294 -8.53 -5.94 20.96
C TRP A 294 -9.98 -5.98 21.38
N THR A 295 -10.73 -4.89 21.24
CA THR A 295 -12.06 -4.79 21.84
C THR A 295 -13.17 -4.36 20.89
N GLY A 296 -12.93 -3.42 19.97
CA GLY A 296 -14.00 -2.80 19.19
C GLY A 296 -14.21 -3.37 17.81
N THR A 297 -15.42 -3.18 17.29
CA THR A 297 -15.77 -3.41 15.88
C THR A 297 -16.03 -2.12 15.13
N ASN A 298 -16.03 -0.97 15.81
CA ASN A 298 -15.85 0.34 15.24
C ASN A 298 -14.35 0.59 15.02
N ARG A 299 -14.01 1.36 14.01
CA ARG A 299 -12.62 1.61 13.68
C ARG A 299 -12.06 2.81 14.42
N PRO A 300 -10.84 2.71 14.96
CA PRO A 300 -10.12 3.86 15.46
C PRO A 300 -9.92 4.92 14.38
N VAL A 301 -9.97 6.18 14.77
CA VAL A 301 -9.70 7.34 13.92
C VAL A 301 -8.58 8.15 14.53
N LEU A 302 -7.64 8.53 13.68
CA LEU A 302 -6.51 9.38 14.04
C LEU A 302 -6.41 10.51 13.01
N VAL A 303 -6.40 11.74 13.48
CA VAL A 303 -6.20 12.93 12.65
C VAL A 303 -4.93 13.63 13.10
N ILE A 304 -3.98 13.76 12.17
CA ILE A 304 -2.63 14.26 12.47
C ILE A 304 -2.42 15.59 11.76
N SER A 305 -1.98 16.59 12.51
CA SER A 305 -1.55 17.89 11.96
C SER A 305 -0.05 17.90 11.65
N PRO A 306 0.41 18.77 10.75
CA PRO A 306 1.82 18.83 10.35
C PRO A 306 2.83 19.03 11.49
N ASP A 307 2.40 19.64 12.60
CA ASP A 307 3.20 19.83 13.82
C ASP A 307 3.20 18.60 14.74
N LEU A 308 2.59 17.49 14.31
CA LEU A 308 2.41 16.23 15.05
C LEU A 308 1.41 16.32 16.22
N SER A 309 0.69 17.42 16.39
CA SER A 309 -0.52 17.38 17.21
C SER A 309 -1.56 16.46 16.56
N TYR A 310 -2.36 15.78 17.37
CA TYR A 310 -3.29 14.78 16.87
C TYR A 310 -4.61 14.75 17.65
N ARG A 311 -5.61 14.18 17.01
CA ARG A 311 -6.85 13.74 17.66
C ARG A 311 -6.98 12.24 17.46
N VAL A 312 -7.42 11.53 18.50
CA VAL A 312 -7.64 10.09 18.47
C VAL A 312 -8.99 9.75 19.08
N GLY A 313 -9.67 8.82 18.48
CA GLY A 313 -10.97 8.32 18.92
C GLY A 313 -11.41 7.15 18.07
N TYR A 314 -12.72 6.99 17.93
CA TYR A 314 -13.33 5.98 17.08
C TYR A 314 -14.19 6.64 16.01
N LEU A 315 -14.38 5.93 14.90
CA LEU A 315 -15.33 6.33 13.88
C LEU A 315 -16.72 6.36 14.48
N CYS A 316 -17.38 7.52 14.42
CA CYS A 316 -18.63 7.77 15.14
C CYS A 316 -19.81 6.97 14.59
N ALA A 317 -19.83 6.68 13.29
CA ALA A 317 -20.93 6.02 12.61
C ALA A 317 -21.52 4.86 13.43
N GLY A 318 -22.82 4.78 13.48
CA GLY A 318 -23.56 3.74 14.20
C GLY A 318 -23.63 2.39 13.49
N LEU A 319 -22.72 2.16 12.53
CA LEU A 319 -22.53 0.92 11.80
C LEU A 319 -21.11 0.42 12.00
N PRO A 320 -20.92 -0.86 12.39
CA PRO A 320 -19.58 -1.42 12.51
C PRO A 320 -18.97 -1.69 11.14
N SER A 321 -17.68 -1.50 10.99
CA SER A 321 -16.98 -1.76 9.72
C SER A 321 -15.83 -2.76 9.83
N ASP A 322 -15.56 -3.28 11.01
CA ASP A 322 -14.57 -4.34 11.19
C ASP A 322 -15.15 -5.73 10.90
N THR A 323 -14.29 -6.73 10.81
CA THR A 323 -14.65 -8.13 10.63
C THR A 323 -13.74 -9.00 11.50
N PRO A 324 -14.27 -9.84 12.41
CA PRO A 324 -15.69 -10.09 12.65
C PRO A 324 -16.42 -8.95 13.36
N ARG A 325 -17.74 -8.93 13.22
CA ARG A 325 -18.62 -7.95 13.85
C ARG A 325 -20.02 -8.52 14.10
N GLY A 326 -20.76 -7.84 14.96
CA GLY A 326 -22.19 -8.13 15.20
C GLY A 326 -23.11 -7.56 14.12
N GLU A 327 -24.40 -7.64 14.37
CA GLU A 327 -25.43 -7.11 13.46
C GLU A 327 -25.53 -5.57 13.54
N ASP A 328 -25.79 -4.93 12.42
CA ASP A 328 -25.94 -3.48 12.34
C ASP A 328 -27.03 -2.95 13.29
N ALA A 329 -28.14 -3.67 13.41
CA ALA A 329 -29.26 -3.27 14.24
C ALA A 329 -28.90 -3.18 15.74
N GLN A 330 -27.96 -3.99 16.19
CA GLN A 330 -27.53 -4.07 17.60
C GLN A 330 -26.35 -3.13 17.93
N PHE A 331 -25.69 -2.59 16.91
CA PHE A 331 -24.53 -1.73 17.10
C PHE A 331 -24.96 -0.31 17.45
N THR A 332 -24.38 0.26 18.47
CA THR A 332 -24.75 1.60 18.96
C THR A 332 -23.82 2.70 18.46
N GLY A 333 -22.57 2.38 18.16
CA GLY A 333 -21.55 3.35 17.80
C GLY A 333 -21.02 4.16 18.98
N SER A 334 -19.89 4.80 18.78
CA SER A 334 -19.29 5.76 19.69
C SER A 334 -18.14 6.47 19.02
N CYS A 335 -17.99 7.76 19.27
CA CYS A 335 -16.82 8.53 18.82
C CYS A 335 -15.60 8.35 19.73
N THR A 336 -15.76 7.84 20.95
CA THR A 336 -14.72 7.88 21.98
C THR A 336 -14.36 6.53 22.58
N SER A 337 -15.16 5.50 22.35
CA SER A 337 -14.99 4.20 22.98
C SER A 337 -15.08 3.07 21.96
N PRO A 338 -14.36 1.96 22.19
CA PRO A 338 -14.59 0.75 21.41
C PRO A 338 -15.97 0.17 21.70
N MET A 339 -16.66 -0.29 20.67
CA MET A 339 -17.98 -0.90 20.75
C MET A 339 -17.98 -2.24 20.02
N GLY A 340 -18.78 -3.19 20.45
CA GLY A 340 -19.01 -4.46 19.78
C GLY A 340 -18.17 -5.63 20.26
N ASN A 341 -17.18 -5.44 21.11
CA ASN A 341 -16.41 -6.44 21.85
C ASN A 341 -15.98 -7.68 21.04
N GLN A 342 -15.01 -7.49 20.17
CA GLN A 342 -14.34 -8.56 19.41
C GLN A 342 -12.84 -8.55 19.72
N GLY A 343 -12.18 -9.68 19.68
CA GLY A 343 -10.73 -9.81 19.93
C GLY A 343 -9.89 -9.93 18.67
N TYR A 344 -10.42 -9.56 17.50
CA TYR A 344 -9.80 -9.71 16.20
C TYR A 344 -10.36 -8.67 15.22
N GLY A 345 -9.74 -8.49 14.09
CA GLY A 345 -10.17 -7.53 13.09
C GLY A 345 -9.57 -7.77 11.71
N VAL A 346 -9.79 -6.82 10.84
CA VAL A 346 -9.23 -6.74 9.50
C VAL A 346 -8.86 -5.29 9.18
N LYS A 347 -7.75 -5.09 8.46
CA LYS A 347 -7.42 -3.77 7.94
C LYS A 347 -8.54 -3.26 7.02
N GLY A 348 -8.96 -2.04 7.25
CA GLY A 348 -9.97 -1.35 6.45
C GLY A 348 -9.66 0.13 6.32
N PHE A 349 -10.60 0.89 5.78
CA PHE A 349 -10.43 2.31 5.51
C PHE A 349 -11.75 3.08 5.67
N GLY A 350 -11.66 4.39 5.64
CA GLY A 350 -12.78 5.30 5.52
C GLY A 350 -12.34 6.63 4.94
N PHE A 351 -13.26 7.38 4.36
CA PHE A 351 -13.02 8.74 3.86
C PHE A 351 -14.04 9.69 4.46
N ARG A 352 -13.57 10.80 4.99
CA ARG A 352 -14.44 11.89 5.41
C ARG A 352 -14.93 12.69 4.21
N GLN A 353 -16.24 12.91 4.12
CA GLN A 353 -16.88 13.79 3.16
C GLN A 353 -17.73 14.82 3.92
N GLY A 354 -17.16 15.97 4.25
CA GLY A 354 -17.81 16.91 5.15
C GLY A 354 -18.01 16.29 6.53
N THR A 355 -19.27 16.12 6.95
CA THR A 355 -19.64 15.38 8.17
C THR A 355 -20.00 13.92 7.92
N ASP A 356 -20.15 13.52 6.66
CA ASP A 356 -20.40 12.14 6.26
C ASP A 356 -19.10 11.33 6.25
N VAL A 357 -19.23 10.03 6.22
CA VAL A 357 -18.10 9.11 6.04
C VAL A 357 -18.42 8.04 5.00
N TRP A 358 -17.48 7.77 4.13
CA TRP A 358 -17.43 6.57 3.32
C TRP A 358 -16.68 5.49 4.08
N MET A 359 -17.32 4.35 4.34
CA MET A 359 -16.72 3.20 5.04
C MET A 359 -16.69 1.99 4.11
N GLY A 360 -15.51 1.39 3.94
CA GLY A 360 -15.39 0.08 3.33
C GLY A 360 -15.49 -1.02 4.38
N ARG A 361 -16.18 -2.13 4.06
CA ARG A 361 -16.24 -3.31 4.94
C ARG A 361 -16.51 -4.58 4.15
N THR A 362 -16.15 -5.73 4.71
CA THR A 362 -16.56 -7.02 4.15
C THR A 362 -18.08 -7.16 4.20
N ILE A 363 -18.69 -7.86 3.23
CA ILE A 363 -20.12 -8.13 3.28
C ILE A 363 -20.42 -9.16 4.38
N SER A 364 -19.62 -10.22 4.48
CA SER A 364 -19.72 -11.15 5.59
C SER A 364 -19.32 -10.48 6.91
N ARG A 365 -20.08 -10.75 7.95
CA ARG A 365 -19.81 -10.30 9.32
C ARG A 365 -18.81 -11.19 10.04
N THR A 366 -18.58 -12.39 9.56
CA THR A 366 -17.79 -13.43 10.25
C THR A 366 -16.54 -13.83 9.52
N SER A 367 -16.45 -13.58 8.23
CA SER A 367 -15.33 -13.95 7.38
C SER A 367 -14.93 -12.82 6.43
N ARG A 368 -13.73 -12.90 5.89
CA ARG A 368 -13.21 -11.98 4.89
C ARG A 368 -13.73 -12.36 3.51
N SER A 369 -15.02 -12.15 3.28
CA SER A 369 -15.68 -12.41 2.00
C SER A 369 -16.60 -11.29 1.60
N GLY A 370 -16.63 -11.00 0.29
CA GLY A 370 -17.30 -9.84 -0.25
C GLY A 370 -16.69 -8.52 0.19
N PHE A 371 -17.11 -7.46 -0.42
CA PHE A 371 -16.72 -6.10 -0.02
C PHE A 371 -17.77 -5.10 -0.49
N GLU A 372 -18.15 -4.19 0.39
CA GLU A 372 -19.07 -3.10 0.11
C GLU A 372 -18.53 -1.78 0.65
N ILE A 373 -18.95 -0.67 0.05
CA ILE A 373 -18.68 0.66 0.56
C ILE A 373 -20.00 1.40 0.81
N LEU A 374 -20.08 2.05 1.96
CA LEU A 374 -21.26 2.73 2.47
C LEU A 374 -20.93 4.19 2.74
N ARG A 375 -21.80 5.12 2.30
CA ARG A 375 -21.77 6.50 2.79
C ARG A 375 -22.78 6.64 3.91
N VAL A 376 -22.32 6.99 5.09
CA VAL A 376 -23.13 7.19 6.29
C VAL A 376 -23.23 8.68 6.57
N LYS A 377 -24.47 9.20 6.54
CA LYS A 377 -24.73 10.60 6.79
C LYS A 377 -24.35 11.00 8.22
N ASN A 378 -23.56 12.06 8.34
CA ASN A 378 -23.00 12.54 9.61
C ASN A 378 -22.16 11.51 10.39
N GLY A 379 -21.75 10.42 9.76
CA GLY A 379 -21.05 9.32 10.42
C GLY A 379 -19.63 9.63 10.87
N TRP A 380 -19.05 10.73 10.39
CA TRP A 380 -17.75 11.20 10.88
C TRP A 380 -17.86 11.89 12.25
N THR A 381 -19.00 12.52 12.56
CA THR A 381 -19.19 13.36 13.75
C THR A 381 -20.24 12.84 14.73
N GLN A 382 -21.11 11.93 14.30
CA GLN A 382 -22.24 11.46 15.08
C GLN A 382 -22.48 9.96 14.89
N THR A 383 -23.17 9.35 15.83
CA THR A 383 -23.53 7.92 15.83
C THR A 383 -24.69 7.59 14.87
N SER A 384 -24.71 8.18 13.71
CA SER A 384 -25.73 7.98 12.68
C SER A 384 -25.65 6.59 12.06
N LYS A 385 -26.82 6.05 11.66
CA LYS A 385 -26.94 4.80 10.88
C LYS A 385 -27.50 5.02 9.48
N GLU A 386 -27.76 6.29 9.11
CA GLU A 386 -28.39 6.61 7.82
C GLU A 386 -27.41 6.37 6.68
N GLN A 387 -27.67 5.31 5.91
CA GLN A 387 -26.92 5.00 4.70
C GLN A 387 -27.49 5.79 3.52
N VAL A 388 -26.77 6.79 3.05
CA VAL A 388 -27.20 7.60 1.89
C VAL A 388 -26.74 7.02 0.57
N ARG A 389 -25.70 6.14 0.60
CA ARG A 389 -25.21 5.37 -0.55
C ARG A 389 -24.72 4.01 -0.09
N LYS A 390 -24.87 3.04 -0.96
CA LYS A 390 -24.27 1.70 -0.81
C LYS A 390 -23.82 1.21 -2.18
N GLN A 391 -22.65 0.66 -2.25
CA GLN A 391 -22.10 0.07 -3.46
C GLN A 391 -21.40 -1.24 -3.12
N ILE A 392 -21.78 -2.32 -3.81
CA ILE A 392 -21.08 -3.61 -3.73
C ILE A 392 -19.89 -3.57 -4.69
N VAL A 393 -18.74 -3.99 -4.21
CA VAL A 393 -17.47 -4.02 -4.95
C VAL A 393 -17.06 -5.45 -5.26
N VAL A 394 -17.10 -6.32 -4.26
CA VAL A 394 -16.83 -7.75 -4.39
C VAL A 394 -18.04 -8.51 -3.90
N ASP A 395 -18.56 -9.41 -4.72
CA ASP A 395 -19.68 -10.28 -4.35
C ASP A 395 -19.32 -11.16 -3.15
N ASN A 396 -20.29 -11.39 -2.27
CA ASN A 396 -20.08 -12.20 -1.06
C ASN A 396 -19.76 -13.69 -1.33
N LEU A 397 -19.87 -14.13 -2.57
CA LEU A 397 -19.41 -15.47 -3.00
C LEU A 397 -17.89 -15.53 -3.19
N ASN A 398 -17.20 -14.39 -3.16
CA ASN A 398 -15.77 -14.29 -3.37
C ASN A 398 -15.04 -13.86 -2.11
N TRP A 399 -13.86 -14.43 -1.88
CA TRP A 399 -12.98 -14.07 -0.79
C TRP A 399 -12.44 -12.64 -0.98
N SER A 400 -12.31 -11.94 0.12
CA SER A 400 -11.67 -10.63 0.21
C SER A 400 -10.57 -10.65 1.27
N GLY A 401 -10.22 -9.54 1.85
CA GLY A 401 -9.17 -9.46 2.86
C GLY A 401 -8.99 -8.03 3.35
N TYR A 402 -7.76 -7.57 3.34
CA TYR A 402 -7.43 -6.20 3.67
C TYR A 402 -8.00 -5.23 2.65
N SER A 403 -8.22 -4.02 3.09
CA SER A 403 -8.52 -2.89 2.23
C SER A 403 -7.83 -1.65 2.78
N GLY A 404 -7.55 -0.70 1.92
CA GLY A 404 -6.85 0.51 2.32
C GLY A 404 -7.08 1.66 1.36
N SER A 405 -6.82 2.85 1.86
CA SER A 405 -7.03 4.12 1.15
C SER A 405 -5.75 4.63 0.51
N PHE A 406 -5.93 5.40 -0.52
CA PHE A 406 -4.93 6.29 -1.11
C PHE A 406 -5.65 7.39 -1.88
N THR A 407 -4.91 8.39 -2.34
CA THR A 407 -5.45 9.46 -3.18
C THR A 407 -4.67 9.56 -4.48
N LEU A 408 -5.34 9.94 -5.55
CA LEU A 408 -4.69 10.31 -6.80
C LEU A 408 -4.19 11.75 -6.69
N PRO A 409 -2.93 12.00 -7.04
CA PRO A 409 -2.40 13.36 -7.06
C PRO A 409 -3.03 14.18 -8.18
N VAL A 410 -3.11 15.49 -7.98
CA VAL A 410 -3.69 16.43 -8.96
C VAL A 410 -2.96 16.40 -10.30
N GLU A 411 -1.67 16.08 -10.29
CA GLU A 411 -0.87 15.94 -11.50
C GLU A 411 -1.30 14.76 -12.40
N LEU A 412 -1.92 13.74 -11.83
CA LEU A 412 -2.46 12.61 -12.60
C LEU A 412 -3.89 12.84 -13.08
N THR A 413 -4.68 13.58 -12.32
CA THR A 413 -6.12 13.73 -12.58
C THR A 413 -6.47 15.04 -13.28
N GLY A 414 -5.65 16.07 -13.11
CA GLY A 414 -5.95 17.43 -13.55
C GLY A 414 -7.07 18.11 -12.78
N LYS A 415 -7.57 17.48 -11.69
CA LYS A 415 -8.56 18.11 -10.80
C LYS A 415 -7.88 19.05 -9.81
N ASP A 416 -8.67 19.92 -9.22
CA ASP A 416 -8.27 20.82 -8.14
C ASP A 416 -8.51 20.25 -6.74
N CYS A 417 -8.78 18.96 -6.65
CA CYS A 417 -8.98 18.20 -5.42
C CYS A 417 -8.33 16.81 -5.55
N LEU A 418 -8.09 16.17 -4.41
CA LEU A 418 -7.50 14.83 -4.37
C LEU A 418 -8.59 13.77 -4.53
N VAL A 419 -8.49 12.94 -5.56
CA VAL A 419 -9.47 11.86 -5.79
C VAL A 419 -9.24 10.75 -4.77
N PRO A 420 -10.23 10.44 -3.90
CA PRO A 420 -10.12 9.35 -2.97
C PRO A 420 -10.25 8.01 -3.70
N CYS A 421 -9.34 7.10 -3.41
CA CYS A 421 -9.31 5.75 -3.96
C CYS A 421 -9.11 4.73 -2.85
N PHE A 422 -9.48 3.50 -3.13
CA PHE A 422 -9.18 2.38 -2.24
C PHE A 422 -8.83 1.13 -3.05
N TRP A 423 -8.13 0.23 -2.40
CA TRP A 423 -7.84 -1.11 -2.89
C TRP A 423 -8.46 -2.16 -1.98
N VAL A 424 -8.75 -3.31 -2.54
CA VAL A 424 -9.22 -4.49 -1.80
C VAL A 424 -8.34 -5.68 -2.16
N GLU A 425 -7.81 -6.32 -1.13
CA GLU A 425 -7.09 -7.58 -1.25
C GLU A 425 -8.09 -8.73 -1.38
N MET A 426 -7.87 -9.59 -2.36
CA MET A 426 -8.66 -10.82 -2.55
C MET A 426 -7.78 -12.03 -2.24
N ILE A 427 -7.85 -12.52 -1.00
CA ILE A 427 -7.06 -13.64 -0.51
C ILE A 427 -7.60 -14.94 -1.10
N ARG A 428 -6.69 -15.79 -1.57
CA ARG A 428 -6.98 -17.12 -2.06
C ARG A 428 -6.04 -18.13 -1.40
N GLY A 429 -6.48 -19.39 -1.37
CA GLY A 429 -5.70 -20.48 -0.81
C GLY A 429 -6.06 -20.78 0.65
N LYS A 430 -5.08 -21.33 1.39
CA LYS A 430 -5.29 -21.69 2.81
C LYS A 430 -5.66 -20.46 3.64
N PRO A 431 -6.46 -20.65 4.74
CA PRO A 431 -7.05 -21.92 5.19
C PRO A 431 -8.36 -22.30 4.46
N GLU A 432 -8.92 -21.39 3.67
CA GLU A 432 -10.27 -21.53 3.12
C GLU A 432 -10.35 -22.49 1.92
N GLU A 433 -9.25 -22.65 1.19
CA GLU A 433 -9.16 -23.48 0.00
C GLU A 433 -8.04 -24.53 0.12
N LYS A 434 -8.14 -25.61 -0.65
CA LYS A 434 -7.15 -26.69 -0.66
C LYS A 434 -5.94 -26.31 -1.53
N THR A 435 -5.02 -25.55 -0.96
CA THR A 435 -3.75 -25.21 -1.58
C THR A 435 -2.60 -25.43 -0.59
N ILE A 436 -1.37 -25.35 -1.10
CA ILE A 436 -0.16 -25.39 -0.27
C ILE A 436 0.32 -24.00 0.16
N TRP A 437 -0.34 -22.96 -0.31
CA TRP A 437 0.02 -21.56 -0.13
C TRP A 437 -1.20 -20.71 0.23
N THR A 438 -0.94 -19.51 0.71
CA THR A 438 -1.88 -18.39 0.79
C THR A 438 -1.33 -17.24 -0.02
N SER A 439 -2.11 -16.69 -0.93
CA SER A 439 -1.72 -15.52 -1.72
C SER A 439 -2.92 -14.64 -2.00
N SER A 440 -2.70 -13.52 -2.65
CA SER A 440 -3.78 -12.60 -2.97
C SER A 440 -3.55 -11.88 -4.30
N SER A 441 -4.63 -11.40 -4.87
CA SER A 441 -4.67 -10.38 -5.91
C SER A 441 -5.34 -9.13 -5.36
N SER A 442 -5.35 -8.05 -6.12
CA SER A 442 -5.97 -6.80 -5.70
C SER A 442 -6.81 -6.17 -6.79
N ILE A 443 -7.81 -5.44 -6.34
CA ILE A 443 -8.62 -4.54 -7.14
C ILE A 443 -8.51 -3.14 -6.58
N VAL A 444 -8.67 -2.15 -7.44
CA VAL A 444 -8.59 -0.73 -7.11
C VAL A 444 -9.81 0.00 -7.64
N MET A 445 -10.40 0.85 -6.80
CA MET A 445 -11.55 1.67 -7.11
C MET A 445 -11.23 3.13 -6.81
N CYS A 446 -11.70 4.04 -7.65
CA CYS A 446 -11.51 5.48 -7.43
C CYS A 446 -12.83 6.23 -7.46
N GLY A 447 -12.90 7.30 -6.68
CA GLY A 447 -14.07 8.14 -6.54
C GLY A 447 -14.42 8.89 -7.82
N VAL A 448 -15.72 9.03 -8.08
CA VAL A 448 -16.28 9.75 -9.22
C VAL A 448 -17.43 10.65 -8.77
N ASP A 449 -17.77 11.65 -9.55
CA ASP A 449 -18.80 12.65 -9.25
C ASP A 449 -20.20 12.27 -9.75
N TYR A 450 -20.39 11.01 -10.13
CA TYR A 450 -21.67 10.45 -10.58
C TYR A 450 -21.95 9.12 -9.85
N GLU A 451 -23.20 8.70 -9.88
CA GLU A 451 -23.63 7.46 -9.26
C GLU A 451 -23.13 6.24 -10.07
N VAL A 452 -22.61 5.28 -9.38
CA VAL A 452 -22.06 4.04 -9.97
C VAL A 452 -22.89 2.85 -9.50
N ALA A 453 -23.14 1.92 -10.41
CA ALA A 453 -23.81 0.66 -10.12
C ALA A 453 -22.90 -0.28 -9.30
N ASP A 454 -23.50 -1.34 -8.77
CA ASP A 454 -22.77 -2.41 -8.12
C ASP A 454 -21.81 -3.14 -9.08
N TRP A 455 -20.69 -3.58 -8.54
CA TRP A 455 -19.73 -4.43 -9.23
C TRP A 455 -19.66 -5.80 -8.57
N SER A 456 -19.17 -6.76 -9.30
CA SER A 456 -18.90 -8.12 -8.81
C SER A 456 -17.49 -8.52 -9.19
N TRP A 457 -16.52 -7.88 -8.55
CA TRP A 457 -15.11 -8.20 -8.76
C TRP A 457 -14.79 -9.60 -8.26
N HIS A 458 -13.97 -10.30 -9.02
CA HIS A 458 -13.34 -11.56 -8.64
C HIS A 458 -11.99 -11.69 -9.37
N ASP A 459 -11.11 -12.55 -8.88
CA ASP A 459 -9.79 -12.74 -9.50
C ASP A 459 -9.80 -13.69 -10.71
N GLY A 460 -10.90 -14.40 -10.93
CA GLY A 460 -11.06 -15.33 -12.05
C GLY A 460 -10.24 -16.61 -11.95
N ALA A 461 -9.55 -16.85 -10.83
CA ALA A 461 -8.73 -18.04 -10.66
C ALA A 461 -9.56 -19.26 -10.27
N ILE A 462 -9.21 -20.42 -10.84
CA ILE A 462 -9.76 -21.72 -10.46
C ILE A 462 -8.70 -22.45 -9.65
N LEU A 463 -9.06 -22.86 -8.42
CA LEU A 463 -8.16 -23.52 -7.49
C LEU A 463 -8.66 -24.94 -7.14
N PRO A 464 -7.76 -25.89 -6.79
CA PRO A 464 -6.30 -25.76 -6.87
C PRO A 464 -5.77 -25.75 -8.29
N PHE A 465 -4.61 -25.14 -8.50
CA PHE A 465 -3.90 -25.27 -9.77
C PHE A 465 -3.43 -26.71 -9.97
N ASP A 466 -3.52 -27.19 -11.17
CA ASP A 466 -3.00 -28.51 -11.57
C ASP A 466 -1.49 -28.40 -11.82
N ILE A 467 -0.71 -28.52 -10.77
CA ILE A 467 0.77 -28.41 -10.83
C ILE A 467 1.39 -29.55 -11.64
N ASP A 468 0.71 -30.70 -11.73
CA ASP A 468 1.24 -31.88 -12.42
C ASP A 468 1.08 -31.82 -13.95
N LYS A 469 0.35 -30.85 -14.46
CA LYS A 469 0.13 -30.66 -15.90
C LYS A 469 1.03 -29.62 -16.57
N MET A 470 2.01 -29.13 -15.85
CA MET A 470 3.00 -28.15 -16.36
C MET A 470 4.34 -28.83 -16.72
#